data_bbab99e3e5984421709d6d5ff216f6f6
#
_entry.id   bbab99e3e5984421709d6d5ff216f6f6
#
_cell.length_a   1.000
_cell.length_b   1.000
_cell.length_c   1.000
_cell.angle_alpha   90.00
_cell.angle_beta   90.00
_cell.angle_gamma   90.00
#
_symmetry.space_group_name_H-M   'P 1'
#
loop_
_entity.id
_entity.type
_entity.pdbx_description
1 polymer ?
#
loop_
_entity_poly.entity_id
_entity_poly.type
_entity_poly.pdbx_seq_one_letter_code
_entity_poly.pdbx_strand_id
1 'polypeptide(L)' 'MMKLERLAVSCGGTGGHFYPGLSVARELNAAGGRALLILGGKNAPGQAEIARGFGVQTLQVAALPLSKNP' A
#
# COMPACT_ATOMS: atom_id res chain seq x y z
N MET A 1 2.48 -6.56 -26.03
CA MET A 1 2.17 -5.61 -25.01
C MET A 1 2.32 -6.18 -23.62
N MET A 2 2.96 -5.47 -22.77
CA MET A 2 3.19 -5.94 -21.45
C MET A 2 1.97 -5.69 -20.57
N LYS A 3 1.63 -6.69 -19.78
CA LYS A 3 0.50 -6.54 -18.87
C LYS A 3 0.96 -6.74 -17.45
N LEU A 4 0.77 -5.74 -16.63
CA LEU A 4 1.16 -5.79 -15.25
C LEU A 4 -0.05 -6.26 -14.45
N GLU A 5 -0.02 -7.53 -14.05
CA GLU A 5 -1.17 -8.10 -13.39
C GLU A 5 -1.16 -7.90 -11.88
N ARG A 6 0.03 -7.84 -11.30
CA ARG A 6 0.14 -7.70 -9.86
C ARG A 6 1.22 -6.72 -9.54
N LEU A 7 0.97 -5.91 -8.54
CA LEU A 7 1.92 -4.90 -8.11
C LEU A 7 1.77 -4.71 -6.61
N ALA A 8 2.87 -4.80 -5.90
CA ALA A 8 2.88 -4.46 -4.48
C ALA A 8 3.54 -3.10 -4.34
N VAL A 9 2.84 -2.19 -3.69
CA VAL A 9 3.32 -0.84 -3.50
C VAL A 9 3.56 -0.64 -2.01
N SER A 10 4.79 -0.33 -1.66
CA SER A 10 5.14 -0.08 -0.27
C SER A 10 4.93 1.39 0.03
N CYS A 11 4.03 1.66 0.96
CA CYS A 11 3.77 3.01 1.40
C CYS A 11 4.43 3.18 2.75
N GLY A 12 5.48 3.96 2.78
CA GLY A 12 6.25 4.12 4.00
C GLY A 12 5.44 4.74 5.12
N GLY A 13 6.04 4.86 6.27
CA GLY A 13 5.36 5.24 7.48
C GLY A 13 4.84 6.66 7.55
N THR A 14 5.04 7.48 6.55
CA THR A 14 4.49 8.84 6.56
C THR A 14 3.28 8.90 5.66
N GLY A 15 2.36 9.77 5.99
CA GLY A 15 1.15 9.91 5.19
C GLY A 15 1.41 10.43 3.80
N GLY A 16 2.58 11.03 3.55
CA GLY A 16 2.87 11.62 2.26
C GLY A 16 2.96 10.65 1.11
N HIS A 17 3.22 9.37 1.40
CA HIS A 17 3.38 8.37 0.34
C HIS A 17 2.13 7.53 0.14
N PHE A 18 1.19 7.61 1.05
CA PHE A 18 0.03 6.75 1.00
C PHE A 18 -0.87 7.08 -0.19
N TYR A 19 -1.20 8.35 -0.36
CA TYR A 19 -2.15 8.73 -1.40
C TYR A 19 -1.61 8.53 -2.80
N PRO A 20 -0.34 8.84 -3.09
CA PRO A 20 0.20 8.46 -4.40
C PRO A 20 0.17 6.96 -4.64
N GLY A 21 0.48 6.16 -3.61
CA GLY A 21 0.42 4.71 -3.75
C GLY A 21 -0.99 4.23 -3.99
N LEU A 22 -1.95 4.80 -3.27
CA LEU A 22 -3.35 4.45 -3.46
C LEU A 22 -3.81 4.78 -4.87
N SER A 23 -3.37 5.90 -5.39
CA SER A 23 -3.75 6.31 -6.72
C SER A 23 -3.26 5.32 -7.77
N VAL A 24 -2.00 4.90 -7.65
CA VAL A 24 -1.44 3.90 -8.55
C VAL A 24 -2.21 2.59 -8.43
N ALA A 25 -2.51 2.18 -7.19
CA ALA A 25 -3.23 0.93 -6.97
C ALA A 25 -4.61 0.96 -7.60
N ARG A 26 -5.29 2.08 -7.48
CA ARG A 26 -6.62 2.20 -8.07
C ARG A 26 -6.56 2.12 -9.58
N GLU A 27 -5.56 2.76 -10.18
CA GLU A 27 -5.43 2.72 -11.63
C GLU A 27 -5.13 1.32 -12.11
N LEU A 28 -4.27 0.60 -11.39
CA LEU A 28 -3.98 -0.76 -11.80
C LEU A 28 -5.21 -1.65 -11.70
N ASN A 29 -5.96 -1.52 -10.61
CA ASN A 29 -7.18 -2.30 -10.45
C ASN A 29 -8.17 -1.99 -11.56
N ALA A 30 -8.28 -0.72 -11.93
CA ALA A 30 -9.20 -0.33 -13.00
C ALA A 30 -8.78 -0.91 -14.35
N ALA A 31 -7.50 -1.15 -14.52
CA ALA A 31 -6.98 -1.73 -15.74
C ALA A 31 -7.02 -3.25 -15.75
N GLY A 32 -7.64 -3.85 -14.74
CA GLY A 32 -7.77 -5.30 -14.70
C GLY A 32 -6.68 -6.02 -13.93
N GLY A 33 -5.74 -5.29 -13.36
CA GLY A 33 -4.70 -5.91 -12.56
C GLY A 33 -5.09 -5.96 -11.10
N ARG A 34 -4.11 -6.30 -10.28
CA ARG A 34 -4.30 -6.37 -8.84
C ARG A 34 -3.17 -5.64 -8.14
N ALA A 35 -3.53 -4.76 -7.26
CA ALA A 35 -2.56 -4.02 -6.49
C ALA A 35 -2.70 -4.36 -5.01
N LEU A 36 -1.57 -4.38 -4.33
CA LEU A 36 -1.52 -4.60 -2.89
C LEU A 36 -0.75 -3.46 -2.29
N LEU A 37 -1.34 -2.76 -1.34
CA LEU A 37 -0.64 -1.71 -0.63
C LEU A 37 -0.05 -2.28 0.65
N ILE A 38 1.22 -2.11 0.83
CA ILE A 38 1.90 -2.55 2.04
C ILE A 38 2.04 -1.34 2.94
N LEU A 39 1.37 -1.38 4.07
CA LEU A 39 1.28 -0.24 4.98
C LEU A 39 2.01 -0.56 6.28
N GLY A 40 2.72 0.42 6.78
CA GLY A 40 3.41 0.26 8.04
C GLY A 40 3.27 1.50 8.89
N GLY A 41 3.61 1.35 10.17
CA GLY A 41 3.57 2.48 11.06
C GLY A 41 2.23 2.64 11.74
N LYS A 42 2.12 3.67 12.55
CA LYS A 42 0.93 3.82 13.37
C LYS A 42 -0.28 4.29 12.59
N ASN A 43 -0.09 4.81 11.40
CA ASN A 43 -1.21 5.24 10.59
C ASN A 43 -1.77 4.12 9.71
N ALA A 44 -1.16 2.95 9.74
CA ALA A 44 -1.55 1.88 8.83
C ALA A 44 -3.00 1.45 8.99
N PRO A 45 -3.55 1.31 10.22
CA PRO A 45 -4.95 0.88 10.29
C PRO A 45 -5.91 1.86 9.64
N GLY A 46 -5.71 3.15 9.86
CA GLY A 46 -6.56 4.16 9.23
C GLY A 46 -6.41 4.18 7.73
N GLN A 47 -5.18 4.03 7.26
CA GLN A 47 -4.92 4.01 5.83
C GLN A 47 -5.54 2.77 5.18
N ALA A 48 -5.50 1.63 5.88
CA ALA A 48 -6.11 0.43 5.36
C ALA A 48 -7.61 0.58 5.19
N GLU A 49 -8.26 1.28 6.12
CA GLU A 49 -9.68 1.53 5.99
C GLU A 49 -9.99 2.40 4.77
N ILE A 50 -9.18 3.41 4.55
CA ILE A 50 -9.37 4.26 3.39
C ILE A 50 -9.21 3.46 2.11
N ALA A 51 -8.15 2.66 2.04
CA ALA A 51 -7.89 1.88 0.84
C ALA A 51 -9.01 0.86 0.59
N ARG A 52 -9.52 0.27 1.67
CA ARG A 52 -10.60 -0.69 1.52
C ARG A 52 -11.84 -0.04 0.94
N GLY A 53 -12.10 1.20 1.30
CA GLY A 53 -13.23 1.93 0.73
C GLY A 53 -13.12 2.11 -0.77
N PHE A 54 -11.92 2.03 -1.33
CA PHE A 54 -11.72 2.10 -2.76
C PHE A 54 -11.50 0.73 -3.40
N GLY A 55 -11.70 -0.33 -2.64
CA GLY A 55 -11.54 -1.67 -3.18
C GLY A 55 -10.10 -2.11 -3.35
N VAL A 56 -9.18 -1.50 -2.62
CA VAL A 56 -7.76 -1.83 -2.74
C VAL A 56 -7.35 -2.71 -1.58
N GLN A 57 -6.67 -3.80 -1.88
CA GLN A 57 -6.17 -4.71 -0.86
C GLN A 57 -4.96 -4.13 -0.16
N THR A 58 -4.85 -4.40 1.12
CA THR A 58 -3.74 -3.90 1.91
C THR A 58 -3.14 -5.00 2.75
N LEU A 59 -1.87 -4.82 3.07
CA LEU A 59 -1.16 -5.67 4.02
C LEU A 59 -0.51 -4.75 5.02
N GLN A 60 -0.86 -4.91 6.28
CA GLN A 60 -0.26 -4.11 7.34
C GLN A 60 0.91 -4.87 7.91
N VAL A 61 2.05 -4.21 8.00
CA VAL A 61 3.24 -4.83 8.56
C VAL A 61 3.65 -4.04 9.79
N ALA A 62 4.21 -4.75 10.75
CA ALA A 62 4.67 -4.09 11.95
C ALA A 62 5.84 -3.20 11.63
N ALA A 63 5.85 -2.02 12.24
CA ALA A 63 6.98 -1.14 12.08
C ALA A 63 8.11 -1.69 12.93
N LEU A 64 9.13 -2.20 12.28
CA LEU A 64 10.26 -2.76 13.00
C LEU A 64 11.30 -1.68 13.20
N PRO A 65 11.83 -1.56 14.41
CA PRO A 65 12.92 -0.63 14.62
C PRO A 65 14.13 -1.11 13.83
N LEU A 66 14.79 -0.20 13.26
CA LEU A 66 15.94 -0.57 12.47
C LEU A 66 17.16 -0.85 13.28
N SER A 67 17.16 -0.77 14.45
CA SER A 67 18.36 -0.91 15.23
C SER A 67 18.99 -2.22 15.23
N LYS A 68 18.90 -2.20 15.48
CA LYS A 68 19.34 -2.80 15.68
C LYS A 68 19.92 -3.33 16.23
N ASN A 69 20.26 -3.64 16.45
CA ASN A 69 20.83 -4.01 16.91
C ASN A 69 21.35 -4.24 17.26
N PRO A 70 21.74 -4.58 17.47
CA PRO A 70 22.43 -4.99 17.70
C PRO A 70 22.84 -5.43 17.87
#